data_3a691240bd75d68b0cfab74027838a6c
#
_entry.id   3a691240bd75d68b0cfab74027838a6c
#
_cell.length_a   1.000
_cell.length_b   1.000
_cell.length_c   1.000
_cell.angle_alpha   90.00
_cell.angle_beta   90.00
_cell.angle_gamma   90.00
#
_symmetry.space_group_name_H-M   'P 1'
#
loop_
_entity.id
_entity.type
_entity.pdbx_description
1 polymer ?
#
loop_
_entity_poly.entity_id
_entity_poly.type
_entity_poly.pdbx_seq_one_letter_code
_entity_poly.pdbx_strand_id
1 'polypeptide(L)'
;MNPLSLPVSLPGVYAPQDDTELLVHALGREPLAPRARVLDVGTGTGAVALAAARRGADVTAVDISRRAVLNTRVNALLARLPVTVVRGDLLGPVAERSFDLILSNPPYVPGPAGARRRGPGPGPGAAPRPDRLGHARGAARAWHGGWDGRLLLDRICRDSPGLLRPGGVLLLVHSALSDAERTLTQLRTAGLRAGVVEHRRVAFGPVLRERSDWLRRRGLLGAEGRADGNGNGNGDCDCDEKEELVVIRAERPR
;
A
#
# COMPACT_ATOMS: atom_id res chain seq x y z
N MET A 1 -25.23 -10.62 -13.75
CA MET A 1 -24.09 -9.75 -14.10
C MET A 1 -22.92 -10.18 -13.24
N ASN A 2 -21.81 -10.62 -13.84
CA ASN A 2 -20.64 -11.13 -13.12
C ASN A 2 -19.95 -9.96 -12.38
N PRO A 3 -19.90 -9.91 -11.04
CA PRO A 3 -19.52 -8.69 -10.31
C PRO A 3 -18.01 -8.42 -10.25
N LEU A 4 -17.15 -9.29 -10.80
CA LEU A 4 -15.71 -9.16 -10.69
C LEU A 4 -14.99 -9.60 -11.96
N SER A 5 -15.13 -8.86 -13.07
CA SER A 5 -14.04 -8.89 -14.03
C SER A 5 -12.86 -8.18 -13.34
N LEU A 6 -11.87 -8.96 -12.90
CA LEU A 6 -10.62 -8.43 -12.38
C LEU A 6 -10.06 -7.42 -13.37
N PRO A 7 -9.56 -6.26 -12.91
CA PRO A 7 -8.96 -5.30 -13.81
C PRO A 7 -7.78 -5.93 -14.53
N VAL A 8 -7.67 -5.66 -15.82
CA VAL A 8 -6.52 -6.09 -16.62
C VAL A 8 -5.26 -5.47 -16.01
N SER A 9 -4.20 -6.26 -15.83
CA SER A 9 -2.91 -5.77 -15.37
C SER A 9 -1.90 -5.75 -16.52
N LEU A 10 -1.40 -4.55 -16.85
CA LEU A 10 -0.33 -4.39 -17.82
C LEU A 10 1.02 -4.84 -17.21
N PRO A 11 1.95 -5.38 -18.03
CA PRO A 11 3.28 -5.75 -17.55
C PRO A 11 3.98 -4.61 -16.81
N GLY A 12 4.44 -4.91 -15.58
CA GLY A 12 5.12 -3.94 -14.70
C GLY A 12 4.19 -3.01 -13.91
N VAL A 13 2.89 -3.25 -13.92
CA VAL A 13 1.91 -2.68 -12.99
C VAL A 13 1.57 -3.73 -11.94
N TYR A 14 1.41 -3.31 -10.68
CA TYR A 14 1.01 -4.20 -9.59
C TYR A 14 -0.38 -4.79 -9.86
N ALA A 15 -0.46 -6.10 -9.93
CA ALA A 15 -1.75 -6.79 -10.01
C ALA A 15 -2.42 -6.81 -8.63
N PRO A 16 -3.74 -6.65 -8.54
CA PRO A 16 -4.47 -6.75 -7.27
C PRO A 16 -4.19 -8.08 -6.58
N GLN A 17 -3.90 -8.03 -5.27
CA GLN A 17 -3.69 -9.19 -4.40
C GLN A 17 -4.52 -9.00 -3.12
N ASP A 18 -4.25 -9.82 -2.10
CA ASP A 18 -4.95 -9.82 -0.81
C ASP A 18 -5.05 -8.45 -0.14
N ASP A 19 -4.01 -7.63 -0.25
CA ASP A 19 -3.98 -6.25 0.26
C ASP A 19 -5.02 -5.35 -0.44
N THR A 20 -5.11 -5.47 -1.76
CA THR A 20 -6.10 -4.73 -2.56
C THR A 20 -7.51 -5.19 -2.22
N GLU A 21 -7.72 -6.51 -2.06
CA GLU A 21 -9.02 -7.05 -1.67
C GLU A 21 -9.42 -6.61 -0.26
N LEU A 22 -8.49 -6.60 0.68
CA LEU A 22 -8.72 -6.17 2.05
C LEU A 22 -9.11 -4.69 2.10
N LEU A 23 -8.43 -3.84 1.33
CA LEU A 23 -8.77 -2.42 1.22
C LEU A 23 -10.14 -2.20 0.56
N VAL A 24 -10.48 -2.95 -0.48
CA VAL A 24 -11.80 -2.90 -1.13
C VAL A 24 -12.90 -3.38 -0.18
N HIS A 25 -12.62 -4.40 0.65
CA HIS A 25 -13.54 -4.84 1.69
C HIS A 25 -13.79 -3.74 2.73
N ALA A 26 -12.73 -3.11 3.25
CA ALA A 26 -12.86 -1.97 4.17
C ALA A 26 -13.61 -0.80 3.53
N LEU A 27 -13.33 -0.46 2.27
CA LEU A 27 -14.10 0.53 1.51
C LEU A 27 -15.61 0.18 1.48
N GLY A 28 -15.93 -1.12 1.32
CA GLY A 28 -17.32 -1.60 1.31
C GLY A 28 -18.10 -1.23 2.58
N ARG A 29 -17.42 -1.09 3.71
CA ARG A 29 -18.00 -0.79 5.04
C ARG A 29 -18.10 0.71 5.34
N GLU A 30 -17.39 1.57 4.58
CA GLU A 30 -17.48 3.02 4.77
C GLU A 30 -18.81 3.56 4.24
N PRO A 31 -19.50 4.46 4.98
CA PRO A 31 -20.65 5.17 4.47
C PRO A 31 -20.21 6.16 3.39
N LEU A 32 -20.48 5.85 2.14
CA LEU A 32 -20.10 6.67 1.00
C LEU A 32 -21.33 7.34 0.42
N ALA A 33 -21.42 8.66 0.56
CA ALA A 33 -22.50 9.44 -0.03
C ALA A 33 -22.41 9.41 -1.58
N PRO A 34 -23.53 9.48 -2.31
CA PRO A 34 -23.50 9.65 -3.76
C PRO A 34 -22.64 10.86 -4.14
N ARG A 35 -21.75 10.67 -5.14
CA ARG A 35 -20.81 11.69 -5.62
C ARG A 35 -19.81 12.18 -4.55
N ALA A 36 -19.61 11.42 -3.46
CA ALA A 36 -18.51 11.68 -2.53
C ALA A 36 -17.20 11.78 -3.30
N ARG A 37 -16.37 12.75 -2.95
CA ARG A 37 -15.05 12.96 -3.58
C ARG A 37 -14.05 11.99 -3.01
N VAL A 38 -13.63 11.03 -3.82
CA VAL A 38 -12.69 9.96 -3.44
C VAL A 38 -11.37 10.14 -4.16
N LEU A 39 -10.28 10.00 -3.43
CA LEU A 39 -8.92 9.95 -3.97
C LEU A 39 -8.35 8.55 -3.79
N ASP A 40 -7.81 7.97 -4.86
CA ASP A 40 -7.02 6.73 -4.82
C ASP A 40 -5.55 7.06 -5.11
N VAL A 41 -4.68 6.88 -4.12
CA VAL A 41 -3.25 7.25 -4.16
C VAL A 41 -2.40 6.02 -4.41
N GLY A 42 -1.63 6.04 -5.51
CA GLY A 42 -0.89 4.86 -5.98
C GLY A 42 -1.81 3.84 -6.63
N THR A 43 -2.68 4.30 -7.52
CA THR A 43 -3.84 3.55 -8.05
C THR A 43 -3.49 2.25 -8.80
N GLY A 44 -2.27 2.10 -9.34
CA GLY A 44 -1.81 0.89 -10.02
C GLY A 44 -2.70 0.50 -11.20
N THR A 45 -3.43 -0.60 -11.08
CA THR A 45 -4.42 -1.05 -12.08
C THR A 45 -5.74 -0.29 -12.02
N GLY A 46 -5.97 0.50 -10.97
CA GLY A 46 -7.24 1.17 -10.72
C GLY A 46 -8.27 0.34 -9.97
N ALA A 47 -7.91 -0.83 -9.43
CA ALA A 47 -8.86 -1.74 -8.78
C ALA A 47 -9.67 -1.05 -7.67
N VAL A 48 -8.98 -0.30 -6.79
CA VAL A 48 -9.59 0.42 -5.66
C VAL A 48 -10.41 1.61 -6.17
N ALA A 49 -9.87 2.39 -7.12
CA ALA A 49 -10.59 3.50 -7.76
C ALA A 49 -11.90 3.05 -8.40
N LEU A 50 -11.86 1.94 -9.14
CA LEU A 50 -13.04 1.37 -9.79
C LEU A 50 -14.07 0.85 -8.78
N ALA A 51 -13.61 0.26 -7.66
CA ALA A 51 -14.50 -0.16 -6.59
C ALA A 51 -15.26 1.03 -5.99
N ALA A 52 -14.59 2.16 -5.76
CA ALA A 52 -15.21 3.40 -5.29
C ALA A 52 -16.18 4.00 -6.35
N ALA A 53 -15.77 4.01 -7.62
CA ALA A 53 -16.62 4.54 -8.71
C ALA A 53 -17.90 3.72 -8.92
N ARG A 54 -17.85 2.39 -8.76
CA ARG A 54 -19.05 1.52 -8.78
C ARG A 54 -20.06 1.87 -7.69
N ARG A 55 -19.62 2.49 -6.60
CA ARG A 55 -20.49 2.97 -5.52
C ARG A 55 -21.03 4.39 -5.75
N GLY A 56 -20.80 4.95 -6.94
CA GLY A 56 -21.30 6.28 -7.31
C GLY A 56 -20.44 7.44 -6.83
N ALA A 57 -19.18 7.19 -6.44
CA ALA A 57 -18.25 8.24 -6.05
C ALA A 57 -17.70 9.02 -7.25
N ASP A 58 -17.31 10.28 -7.01
CA ASP A 58 -16.49 11.08 -7.91
C ASP A 58 -15.01 10.80 -7.62
N VAL A 59 -14.39 9.95 -8.44
CA VAL A 59 -13.08 9.39 -8.15
C VAL A 59 -11.97 10.10 -8.92
N THR A 60 -10.95 10.50 -8.17
CA THR A 60 -9.65 10.90 -8.71
C THR A 60 -8.62 9.84 -8.34
N ALA A 61 -7.89 9.32 -9.34
CA ALA A 61 -6.85 8.32 -9.17
C ALA A 61 -5.49 8.92 -9.53
N VAL A 62 -4.48 8.75 -8.67
CA VAL A 62 -3.14 9.30 -8.86
C VAL A 62 -2.11 8.18 -8.87
N ASP A 63 -1.17 8.22 -9.83
CA ASP A 63 0.01 7.36 -9.85
C ASP A 63 1.20 8.07 -10.50
N ILE A 64 2.40 7.77 -10.03
CA ILE A 64 3.64 8.31 -10.60
C ILE A 64 4.02 7.61 -11.92
N SER A 65 3.61 6.35 -12.08
CA SER A 65 3.91 5.50 -13.23
C SER A 65 3.01 5.82 -14.42
N ARG A 66 3.60 6.15 -15.58
CA ARG A 66 2.84 6.31 -16.83
C ARG A 66 2.06 5.05 -17.20
N ARG A 67 2.62 3.86 -16.91
CA ARG A 67 1.98 2.57 -17.19
C ARG A 67 0.76 2.35 -16.30
N ALA A 68 0.85 2.66 -15.00
CA ALA A 68 -0.28 2.58 -14.09
C ALA A 68 -1.40 3.55 -14.48
N VAL A 69 -1.05 4.80 -14.82
CA VAL A 69 -2.01 5.79 -15.33
C VAL A 69 -2.75 5.27 -16.57
N LEU A 70 -2.00 4.72 -17.55
CA LEU A 70 -2.61 4.13 -18.75
C LEU A 70 -3.50 2.93 -18.37
N ASN A 71 -2.99 2.04 -17.51
CA ASN A 71 -3.72 0.85 -17.07
C ASN A 71 -5.05 1.22 -16.40
N THR A 72 -5.02 2.15 -15.45
CA THR A 72 -6.25 2.63 -14.78
C THR A 72 -7.24 3.24 -15.78
N ARG A 73 -6.77 4.05 -16.75
CA ARG A 73 -7.64 4.61 -17.79
C ARG A 73 -8.30 3.54 -18.67
N VAL A 74 -7.53 2.54 -19.08
CA VAL A 74 -8.06 1.41 -19.89
C VAL A 74 -9.10 0.64 -19.07
N ASN A 75 -8.80 0.30 -17.81
CA ASN A 75 -9.73 -0.41 -16.96
C ASN A 75 -11.01 0.40 -16.66
N ALA A 76 -10.89 1.71 -16.45
CA ALA A 76 -12.03 2.60 -16.27
C ALA A 76 -12.93 2.66 -17.51
N LEU A 77 -12.33 2.74 -18.70
CA LEU A 77 -13.04 2.70 -19.98
C LEU A 77 -13.77 1.36 -20.17
N LEU A 78 -13.07 0.24 -19.96
CA LEU A 78 -13.65 -1.10 -20.09
C LEU A 78 -14.80 -1.32 -19.09
N ALA A 79 -14.67 -0.78 -17.87
CA ALA A 79 -15.72 -0.83 -16.85
C ALA A 79 -16.84 0.20 -17.09
N ARG A 80 -16.68 1.13 -18.02
CA ARG A 80 -17.60 2.27 -18.28
C ARG A 80 -17.85 3.13 -17.04
N LEU A 81 -16.78 3.33 -16.24
CA LEU A 81 -16.84 4.12 -15.01
C LEU A 81 -16.07 5.44 -15.18
N PRO A 82 -16.66 6.57 -14.73
CA PRO A 82 -15.98 7.85 -14.76
C PRO A 82 -14.91 7.89 -13.64
N VAL A 83 -13.64 7.89 -14.04
CA VAL A 83 -12.49 8.06 -13.11
C VAL A 83 -11.56 9.10 -13.71
N THR A 84 -11.29 10.15 -12.96
CA THR A 84 -10.27 11.15 -13.34
C THR A 84 -8.88 10.62 -12.97
N VAL A 85 -8.04 10.33 -13.98
CA VAL A 85 -6.72 9.75 -13.75
C VAL A 85 -5.63 10.78 -14.00
N VAL A 86 -4.85 11.08 -12.95
CA VAL A 86 -3.79 12.10 -12.94
C VAL A 86 -2.43 11.43 -12.72
N ARG A 87 -1.42 11.86 -13.48
CA ARG A 87 -0.05 11.42 -13.24
C ARG A 87 0.65 12.35 -12.27
N GLY A 88 1.23 11.78 -11.19
CA GLY A 88 2.03 12.56 -10.25
C GLY A 88 2.53 11.77 -9.05
N ASP A 89 3.28 12.44 -8.20
CA ASP A 89 3.88 11.86 -7.01
C ASP A 89 2.95 12.02 -5.81
N LEU A 90 2.34 10.91 -5.38
CA LEU A 90 1.41 10.83 -4.24
C LEU A 90 0.32 11.93 -4.29
N LEU A 91 0.23 12.74 -3.27
CA LEU A 91 -0.78 13.78 -3.07
C LEU A 91 -0.46 15.10 -3.77
N GLY A 92 0.78 15.27 -4.28
CA GLY A 92 1.23 16.52 -4.90
C GLY A 92 0.32 17.07 -5.99
N PRO A 93 -0.16 16.27 -6.97
CA PRO A 93 -1.04 16.79 -8.05
C PRO A 93 -2.41 17.28 -7.61
N VAL A 94 -2.79 17.00 -6.37
CA VAL A 94 -4.12 17.30 -5.80
C VAL A 94 -4.04 18.09 -4.50
N ALA A 95 -2.88 18.70 -4.21
CA ALA A 95 -2.58 19.38 -2.94
C ALA A 95 -3.57 20.52 -2.58
N GLU A 96 -4.22 21.13 -3.57
CA GLU A 96 -5.21 22.20 -3.37
C GLU A 96 -6.66 21.69 -3.35
N ARG A 97 -6.86 20.36 -3.37
CA ARG A 97 -8.18 19.74 -3.37
C ARG A 97 -8.49 19.14 -2.00
N SER A 98 -9.78 18.85 -1.76
CA SER A 98 -10.22 18.17 -0.54
C SER A 98 -11.13 17.00 -0.88
N PHE A 99 -11.10 15.95 -0.03
CA PHE A 99 -11.75 14.67 -0.28
C PHE A 99 -12.55 14.22 0.93
N ASP A 100 -13.62 13.50 0.66
CA ASP A 100 -14.44 12.84 1.67
C ASP A 100 -13.81 11.50 2.07
N LEU A 101 -13.07 10.86 1.11
CA LEU A 101 -12.37 9.60 1.36
C LEU A 101 -11.05 9.59 0.58
N ILE A 102 -9.97 9.20 1.25
CA ILE A 102 -8.67 8.92 0.64
C ILE A 102 -8.39 7.43 0.82
N LEU A 103 -8.02 6.76 -0.26
CA LEU A 103 -7.66 5.34 -0.31
C LEU A 103 -6.21 5.21 -0.73
N SER A 104 -5.46 4.29 -0.13
CA SER A 104 -4.10 4.00 -0.60
C SER A 104 -3.66 2.59 -0.27
N ASN A 105 -3.12 1.91 -1.27
CA ASN A 105 -2.31 0.71 -1.16
C ASN A 105 -0.90 1.02 -1.70
N PRO A 106 -0.06 1.69 -0.94
CA PRO A 106 1.27 2.09 -1.41
C PRO A 106 2.26 0.93 -1.30
N PRO A 107 3.40 0.97 -2.00
CA PRO A 107 4.51 0.07 -1.73
C PRO A 107 4.97 0.18 -0.27
N TYR A 108 4.85 -0.90 0.49
CA TYR A 108 5.16 -0.96 1.93
C TYR A 108 6.16 -2.05 2.29
N VAL A 109 6.57 -2.92 1.36
CA VAL A 109 7.48 -4.03 1.69
C VAL A 109 8.88 -3.50 1.97
N PRO A 110 9.46 -3.77 3.19
CA PRO A 110 10.83 -3.40 3.49
C PRO A 110 11.82 -4.07 2.53
N GLY A 111 12.89 -3.39 2.20
CA GLY A 111 13.90 -3.96 1.32
C GLY A 111 15.20 -3.17 1.33
N PRO A 112 16.32 -3.80 0.92
CA PRO A 112 17.60 -3.11 0.83
C PRO A 112 17.46 -1.92 -0.12
N ALA A 113 18.01 -0.79 0.28
CA ALA A 113 18.07 0.41 -0.56
C ALA A 113 18.72 0.04 -1.89
N GLY A 114 17.94 0.19 -2.95
CA GLY A 114 18.22 -0.10 -4.36
C GLY A 114 19.39 -1.02 -4.61
N ALA A 115 19.15 -2.22 -5.12
CA ALA A 115 20.19 -3.09 -5.63
C ALA A 115 21.00 -2.37 -6.73
N ARG A 116 21.90 -1.48 -6.33
CA ARG A 116 23.00 -1.02 -7.17
C ARG A 116 24.16 -2.00 -7.01
N ARG A 117 24.62 -2.45 -8.15
CA ARG A 117 25.88 -3.15 -8.34
C ARG A 117 26.91 -2.79 -7.27
N ARG A 118 27.39 -3.83 -6.59
CA ARG A 118 28.63 -3.95 -5.82
C ARG A 118 29.43 -2.65 -5.60
N GLY A 119 29.19 -2.04 -4.45
CA GLY A 119 30.12 -1.20 -3.74
C GLY A 119 30.00 -1.58 -2.26
N PRO A 120 31.06 -1.43 -1.43
CA PRO A 120 30.98 -1.75 -0.02
C PRO A 120 29.87 -0.91 0.62
N GLY A 121 28.97 -1.60 1.33
CA GLY A 121 27.89 -0.96 2.07
C GLY A 121 28.43 0.01 3.14
N PRO A 122 27.62 0.96 3.63
CA PRO A 122 28.01 1.81 4.73
C PRO A 122 28.35 0.93 5.93
N GLY A 123 29.49 1.23 6.56
CA GLY A 123 29.97 0.52 7.73
C GLY A 123 29.01 0.55 8.91
N PRO A 124 29.17 -0.34 9.91
CA PRO A 124 28.33 -0.37 11.09
C PRO A 124 28.36 0.99 11.80
N GLY A 125 27.20 1.62 11.98
CA GLY A 125 27.04 2.90 12.68
C GLY A 125 26.68 4.11 11.81
N ALA A 126 26.57 3.98 10.50
CA ALA A 126 26.14 5.10 9.66
C ALA A 126 24.60 5.27 9.72
N ALA A 127 24.16 6.46 10.11
CA ALA A 127 22.74 6.82 10.08
C ALA A 127 22.15 6.66 8.66
N PRO A 128 20.92 6.14 8.50
CA PRO A 128 20.29 5.98 7.20
C PRO A 128 20.12 7.34 6.54
N ARG A 129 20.71 7.52 5.35
CA ARG A 129 20.45 8.69 4.52
C ARG A 129 19.02 8.58 3.97
N PRO A 130 18.24 9.69 3.93
CA PRO A 130 16.91 9.67 3.36
C PRO A 130 16.97 9.21 1.90
N ASP A 131 16.37 8.07 1.62
CA ASP A 131 16.29 7.51 0.27
C ASP A 131 15.50 8.45 -0.64
N ARG A 132 16.18 8.99 -1.63
CA ARG A 132 15.49 9.70 -2.71
C ARG A 132 14.90 8.66 -3.67
N LEU A 133 13.60 8.73 -3.94
CA LEU A 133 12.82 7.88 -4.87
C LEU A 133 13.44 7.71 -6.29
N GLY A 134 14.55 8.38 -6.57
CA GLY A 134 15.15 8.47 -7.90
C GLY A 134 15.83 7.21 -8.46
N HIS A 135 16.00 6.15 -7.69
CA HIS A 135 16.94 5.07 -8.04
C HIS A 135 16.32 3.72 -8.39
N ALA A 136 15.07 3.44 -8.02
CA ALA A 136 14.37 2.23 -8.48
C ALA A 136 13.77 2.48 -9.87
N ARG A 137 14.17 1.70 -10.90
CA ARG A 137 13.65 1.79 -12.26
C ARG A 137 12.72 0.62 -12.56
N GLY A 138 11.64 0.87 -13.31
CA GLY A 138 10.72 -0.18 -13.77
C GLY A 138 9.81 -0.76 -12.68
N ALA A 139 9.51 -2.06 -12.77
CA ALA A 139 8.62 -2.79 -11.88
C ALA A 139 9.03 -2.71 -10.39
N ALA A 140 10.34 -2.60 -10.10
CA ALA A 140 10.84 -2.48 -8.73
C ALA A 140 10.30 -1.25 -7.97
N ARG A 141 9.84 -0.21 -8.67
CA ARG A 141 9.21 0.98 -8.05
C ARG A 141 7.86 0.68 -7.41
N ALA A 142 7.13 -0.28 -7.97
CA ALA A 142 5.79 -0.65 -7.49
C ALA A 142 5.81 -1.41 -6.16
N TRP A 143 7.01 -1.84 -5.69
CA TRP A 143 7.17 -2.73 -4.54
C TRP A 143 8.12 -2.19 -3.47
N HIS A 144 8.79 -1.07 -3.72
CA HIS A 144 9.88 -0.60 -2.87
C HIS A 144 9.37 0.39 -1.82
N GLY A 145 9.08 -0.12 -0.65
CA GLY A 145 8.68 0.67 0.52
C GLY A 145 9.85 1.38 1.24
N GLY A 146 11.08 1.29 0.73
CA GLY A 146 12.27 1.78 1.45
C GLY A 146 12.85 0.73 2.39
N TRP A 147 13.84 1.13 3.19
CA TRP A 147 14.57 0.25 4.10
C TRP A 147 13.69 -0.39 5.18
N ASP A 148 12.70 0.33 5.67
CA ASP A 148 11.76 -0.06 6.73
C ASP A 148 10.31 -0.19 6.24
N GLY A 149 10.07 -0.11 4.93
CA GLY A 149 8.73 -0.13 4.36
C GLY A 149 7.98 1.19 4.46
N ARG A 150 8.58 2.23 5.07
CA ARG A 150 7.89 3.45 5.46
C ARG A 150 8.01 4.63 4.49
N LEU A 151 8.84 4.48 3.45
CA LEU A 151 9.19 5.59 2.55
C LEU A 151 7.98 6.35 2.00
N LEU A 152 6.92 5.65 1.60
CA LEU A 152 5.69 6.25 1.08
C LEU A 152 4.63 6.40 2.18
N LEU A 153 4.57 5.46 3.13
CA LEU A 153 3.63 5.52 4.25
C LEU A 153 3.79 6.81 5.06
N ASP A 154 5.02 7.17 5.45
CA ASP A 154 5.27 8.39 6.23
C ASP A 154 4.88 9.66 5.47
N ARG A 155 5.04 9.69 4.14
CA ARG A 155 4.61 10.81 3.30
C ARG A 155 3.08 10.89 3.21
N ILE A 156 2.40 9.76 3.02
CA ILE A 156 0.94 9.72 2.99
C ILE A 156 0.36 10.15 4.32
N CYS A 157 0.87 9.62 5.45
CA CYS A 157 0.43 10.00 6.78
C CYS A 157 0.61 11.49 7.09
N ARG A 158 1.71 12.09 6.60
CA ARG A 158 1.99 13.52 6.79
C ARG A 158 1.07 14.41 5.96
N ASP A 159 0.83 14.05 4.70
CA ASP A 159 0.21 14.94 3.71
C ASP A 159 -1.32 14.75 3.61
N SER A 160 -1.86 13.55 3.90
CA SER A 160 -3.29 13.25 3.76
C SER A 160 -4.21 14.01 4.72
N PRO A 161 -3.83 14.32 5.99
CA PRO A 161 -4.73 15.03 6.90
C PRO A 161 -5.20 16.39 6.37
N GLY A 162 -4.32 17.10 5.66
CA GLY A 162 -4.63 18.41 5.07
C GLY A 162 -5.64 18.35 3.92
N LEU A 163 -5.76 17.19 3.26
CA LEU A 163 -6.66 16.98 2.13
C LEU A 163 -8.00 16.36 2.53
N LEU A 164 -8.15 15.90 3.75
CA LEU A 164 -9.43 15.39 4.24
C LEU A 164 -10.36 16.54 4.60
N ARG A 165 -11.63 16.46 4.20
CA ARG A 165 -12.69 17.33 4.70
C ARG A 165 -13.00 17.02 6.17
N PRO A 166 -13.62 17.94 6.94
CA PRO A 166 -14.18 17.59 8.24
C PRO A 166 -15.12 16.37 8.12
N GLY A 167 -14.90 15.33 8.92
CA GLY A 167 -15.55 14.01 8.80
C GLY A 167 -15.03 13.13 7.67
N GLY A 168 -14.03 13.57 6.91
CA GLY A 168 -13.39 12.76 5.88
C GLY A 168 -12.49 11.67 6.44
N VAL A 169 -12.29 10.61 5.68
CA VAL A 169 -11.61 9.38 6.12
C VAL A 169 -10.43 9.04 5.22
N LEU A 170 -9.33 8.57 5.81
CA LEU A 170 -8.27 7.86 5.13
C LEU A 170 -8.40 6.35 5.42
N LEU A 171 -8.39 5.51 4.38
CA LEU A 171 -8.15 4.07 4.47
C LEU A 171 -6.80 3.74 3.85
N LEU A 172 -5.90 3.21 4.66
CA LEU A 172 -4.53 2.89 4.28
C LEU A 172 -4.23 1.43 4.61
N VAL A 173 -3.88 0.63 3.60
CA VAL A 173 -3.46 -0.76 3.79
C VAL A 173 -1.94 -0.87 3.74
N HIS A 174 -1.38 -1.67 4.63
CA HIS A 174 0.02 -2.09 4.60
C HIS A 174 0.28 -3.33 5.46
N SER A 175 1.46 -3.92 5.34
CA SER A 175 1.90 -5.01 6.22
C SER A 175 2.23 -4.51 7.62
N ALA A 176 1.91 -5.31 8.64
CA ALA A 176 2.34 -5.06 10.02
C ALA A 176 3.87 -4.96 10.14
N LEU A 177 4.62 -5.59 9.24
CA LEU A 177 6.08 -5.47 9.14
C LEU A 177 6.60 -4.03 8.94
N SER A 178 5.70 -3.12 8.51
CA SER A 178 6.01 -1.70 8.29
C SER A 178 5.56 -0.82 9.45
N ASP A 179 5.44 -1.39 10.66
CA ASP A 179 5.13 -0.68 11.90
C ASP A 179 3.77 0.05 11.89
N ALA A 180 2.71 -0.73 12.14
CA ALA A 180 1.34 -0.21 12.19
C ALA A 180 1.14 0.81 13.32
N GLU A 181 1.78 0.62 14.48
CA GLU A 181 1.70 1.55 15.61
C GLU A 181 2.31 2.92 15.28
N ARG A 182 3.40 2.94 14.54
CA ARG A 182 3.98 4.19 14.03
C ARG A 182 3.02 4.91 13.08
N THR A 183 2.32 4.18 12.21
CA THR A 183 1.28 4.76 11.33
C THR A 183 0.14 5.37 12.15
N LEU A 184 -0.36 4.66 13.16
CA LEU A 184 -1.41 5.15 14.06
C LEU A 184 -0.95 6.40 14.81
N THR A 185 0.26 6.37 15.36
CA THR A 185 0.84 7.49 16.10
C THR A 185 0.96 8.75 15.24
N GLN A 186 1.48 8.61 14.00
CA GLN A 186 1.60 9.74 13.07
C GLN A 186 0.25 10.37 12.74
N LEU A 187 -0.76 9.54 12.43
CA LEU A 187 -2.09 10.02 12.08
C LEU A 187 -2.81 10.67 13.27
N ARG A 188 -2.66 10.09 14.47
CA ARG A 188 -3.20 10.66 15.71
C ARG A 188 -2.52 11.99 16.08
N THR A 189 -1.20 12.07 15.94
CA THR A 189 -0.45 13.32 16.14
C THR A 189 -0.87 14.41 15.16
N ALA A 190 -1.27 14.03 13.94
CA ALA A 190 -1.84 14.95 12.95
C ALA A 190 -3.32 15.32 13.22
N GLY A 191 -3.90 14.92 14.36
CA GLY A 191 -5.26 15.27 14.78
C GLY A 191 -6.36 14.35 14.25
N LEU A 192 -6.02 13.22 13.65
CA LEU A 192 -7.02 12.26 13.17
C LEU A 192 -7.37 11.22 14.26
N ARG A 193 -8.59 10.70 14.22
CA ARG A 193 -9.00 9.53 14.99
C ARG A 193 -8.61 8.28 14.21
N ALA A 194 -7.53 7.61 14.59
CA ALA A 194 -6.98 6.49 13.85
C ALA A 194 -7.04 5.18 14.63
N GLY A 195 -7.39 4.08 13.92
CA GLY A 195 -7.42 2.71 14.44
C GLY A 195 -7.30 1.69 13.31
N VAL A 196 -6.92 0.46 13.65
CA VAL A 196 -6.99 -0.68 12.75
C VAL A 196 -8.44 -1.14 12.66
N VAL A 197 -8.98 -1.27 11.44
CA VAL A 197 -10.37 -1.68 11.19
C VAL A 197 -10.49 -3.05 10.54
N GLU A 198 -9.45 -3.49 9.86
CA GLU A 198 -9.36 -4.81 9.25
C GLU A 198 -7.94 -5.35 9.39
N HIS A 199 -7.84 -6.66 9.55
CA HIS A 199 -6.57 -7.37 9.50
C HIS A 199 -6.76 -8.73 8.84
N ARG A 200 -5.72 -9.22 8.15
CA ARG A 200 -5.75 -10.53 7.49
C ARG A 200 -4.35 -11.12 7.49
N ARG A 201 -4.24 -12.38 7.91
CA ARG A 201 -3.00 -13.15 7.73
C ARG A 201 -3.02 -13.80 6.36
N VAL A 202 -1.99 -13.54 5.57
CA VAL A 202 -1.84 -14.05 4.20
C VAL A 202 -0.48 -14.72 4.05
N ALA A 203 -0.39 -15.69 3.14
CA ALA A 203 0.91 -16.26 2.78
C ALA A 203 1.82 -15.19 2.16
N PHE A 204 3.13 -15.31 2.37
CA PHE A 204 4.06 -14.35 1.78
C PHE A 204 3.87 -14.28 0.27
N GLY A 205 3.69 -13.06 -0.22
CA GLY A 205 3.75 -12.77 -1.64
C GLY A 205 5.17 -12.98 -2.21
N PRO A 206 5.33 -12.98 -3.56
CA PRO A 206 6.62 -13.24 -4.20
C PRO A 206 7.75 -12.34 -3.71
N VAL A 207 7.47 -11.07 -3.46
CA VAL A 207 8.46 -10.07 -3.01
C VAL A 207 8.94 -10.36 -1.60
N LEU A 208 8.05 -10.74 -0.68
CA LEU A 208 8.42 -11.09 0.69
C LEU A 208 9.22 -12.40 0.72
N ARG A 209 8.83 -13.41 -0.08
CA ARG A 209 9.59 -14.66 -0.22
C ARG A 209 11.02 -14.40 -0.69
N GLU A 210 11.19 -13.57 -1.73
CA GLU A 210 12.51 -13.20 -2.23
C GLU A 210 13.36 -12.47 -1.17
N ARG A 211 12.72 -11.73 -0.26
CA ARG A 211 13.38 -10.93 0.77
C ARG A 211 13.40 -11.58 2.15
N SER A 212 12.85 -12.77 2.33
CA SER A 212 12.67 -13.42 3.63
C SER A 212 13.98 -13.54 4.41
N ASP A 213 15.07 -14.00 3.78
CA ASP A 213 16.40 -14.09 4.41
C ASP A 213 16.94 -12.74 4.87
N TRP A 214 16.71 -11.69 4.07
CA TRP A 214 17.12 -10.35 4.43
C TRP A 214 16.30 -9.80 5.61
N LEU A 215 15.00 -10.05 5.63
CA LEU A 215 14.09 -9.65 6.69
C LEU A 215 14.40 -10.38 8.01
N ARG A 216 14.72 -11.70 7.94
CA ARG A 216 15.15 -12.49 9.12
C ARG A 216 16.45 -11.95 9.69
N ARG A 217 17.47 -11.69 8.86
CA ARG A 217 18.74 -11.11 9.34
C ARG A 217 18.57 -9.78 10.04
N ARG A 218 17.46 -9.06 9.78
CA ARG A 218 17.13 -7.80 10.43
C ARG A 218 16.22 -7.94 11.64
N GLY A 219 15.80 -9.15 11.99
CA GLY A 219 14.84 -9.39 13.08
C GLY A 219 13.45 -8.85 12.80
N LEU A 220 13.10 -8.55 11.53
CA LEU A 220 11.76 -8.12 11.13
C LEU A 220 10.80 -9.30 10.96
N LEU A 221 11.32 -10.49 10.72
CA LEU A 221 10.59 -11.75 10.80
C LEU A 221 11.04 -12.44 12.08
N GLY A 222 10.09 -12.80 12.95
CA GLY A 222 10.36 -13.57 14.17
C GLY A 222 11.04 -14.90 13.85
N ALA A 223 11.79 -15.41 14.82
CA ALA A 223 12.37 -16.75 14.77
C ALA A 223 11.30 -17.85 15.02
N GLU A 224 10.06 -17.62 14.68
CA GLU A 224 8.99 -18.63 14.78
C GLU A 224 9.19 -19.70 13.71
N GLY A 225 9.96 -20.70 14.08
CA GLY A 225 10.36 -21.86 13.28
C GLY A 225 11.43 -22.68 13.95
N ARG A 226 11.78 -22.40 15.21
CA ARG A 226 12.47 -23.37 16.03
C ARG A 226 11.40 -24.33 16.59
N ALA A 227 11.07 -25.36 15.81
CA ALA A 227 10.47 -26.56 16.34
C ALA A 227 11.35 -27.05 17.50
N ASP A 228 10.74 -27.21 18.66
CA ASP A 228 11.31 -27.94 19.80
C ASP A 228 11.89 -29.24 19.27
N GLY A 229 13.19 -29.40 19.51
CA GLY A 229 13.92 -30.56 19.00
C GLY A 229 13.38 -31.84 19.61
N ASN A 230 12.69 -32.60 18.83
CA ASN A 230 12.74 -34.07 18.81
C ASN A 230 11.84 -34.58 17.66
N GLY A 231 12.43 -35.04 16.57
CA GLY A 231 11.65 -35.69 15.50
C GLY A 231 12.45 -35.90 14.24
N ASN A 232 12.98 -37.09 14.07
CA ASN A 232 13.36 -37.65 12.78
C ASN A 232 12.23 -37.43 11.76
N GLY A 233 12.53 -36.67 10.70
CA GLY A 233 11.55 -36.52 9.63
C GLY A 233 12.14 -35.76 8.45
N ASN A 234 12.49 -36.46 7.37
CA ASN A 234 12.51 -35.90 6.02
C ASN A 234 11.13 -35.28 5.75
N GLY A 235 11.01 -33.99 5.91
CA GLY A 235 9.80 -33.24 5.61
C GLY A 235 10.21 -31.88 5.10
N ASP A 236 9.91 -31.58 3.85
CA ASP A 236 9.82 -30.21 3.34
C ASP A 236 8.93 -29.44 4.33
N CYS A 237 9.57 -28.67 5.23
CA CYS A 237 8.89 -27.69 6.03
C CYS A 237 8.50 -26.54 5.09
N ASP A 238 7.42 -26.71 4.35
CA ASP A 238 6.64 -25.65 3.78
C ASP A 238 5.92 -24.94 4.96
N CYS A 239 6.71 -24.33 5.82
CA CYS A 239 6.22 -23.37 6.81
C CYS A 239 5.74 -22.20 5.98
N ASP A 240 4.45 -22.18 5.66
CA ASP A 240 3.74 -21.08 5.01
C ASP A 240 4.01 -19.81 5.83
N GLU A 241 5.11 -19.11 5.48
CA GLU A 241 5.43 -17.84 6.09
C GLU A 241 4.29 -16.87 5.79
N LYS A 242 3.67 -16.37 6.84
CA LYS A 242 2.51 -15.49 6.76
C LYS A 242 2.89 -14.08 7.19
N GLU A 243 2.39 -13.11 6.44
CA GLU A 243 2.37 -11.71 6.88
C GLU A 243 0.98 -11.34 7.38
N GLU A 244 0.93 -10.36 8.25
CA GLU A 244 -0.31 -9.73 8.67
C GLU A 244 -0.47 -8.41 7.92
N LEU A 245 -1.53 -8.34 7.12
CA LEU A 245 -2.00 -7.12 6.48
C LEU A 245 -2.97 -6.41 7.41
N VAL A 246 -2.86 -5.08 7.48
CA VAL A 246 -3.76 -4.23 8.26
C VAL A 246 -4.33 -3.12 7.40
N VAL A 247 -5.61 -2.77 7.63
CA VAL A 247 -6.20 -1.53 7.12
C VAL A 247 -6.37 -0.58 8.28
N ILE A 248 -5.71 0.56 8.17
CA ILE A 248 -5.84 1.67 9.11
C ILE A 248 -6.89 2.63 8.58
N ARG A 249 -7.89 2.91 9.41
CA ARG A 249 -8.89 3.94 9.20
C ARG A 249 -8.53 5.15 10.06
N ALA A 250 -8.44 6.32 9.44
CA ALA A 250 -8.19 7.55 10.15
C ALA A 250 -9.19 8.62 9.70
N GLU A 251 -9.95 9.18 10.65
CA GLU A 251 -11.01 10.14 10.41
C GLU A 251 -10.60 11.53 10.92
N ARG A 252 -10.81 12.55 10.08
CA ARG A 252 -10.70 13.94 10.49
C ARG A 252 -11.95 14.32 11.32
N PRO A 253 -11.81 14.77 12.56
CA PRO A 253 -12.95 15.27 13.33
C PRO A 253 -13.74 16.36 12.60
N ARG A 254 -15.05 16.45 12.89
CA ARG A 254 -15.93 17.50 12.35
C ARG A 254 -15.68 18.84 12.99
#